data_5938c81173834ec361d8c9d05c69f08f
#
_entry.id   5938c81173834ec361d8c9d05c69f08f
#
_cell.length_a   1.000
_cell.length_b   1.000
_cell.length_c   1.000
_cell.angle_alpha   90.00
_cell.angle_beta   90.00
_cell.angle_gamma   90.00
#
_symmetry.space_group_name_H-M   'P 1'
#
loop_
_entity.id
_entity.type
_entity.pdbx_description
1 polymer ?
#
loop_
_entity_poly.entity_id
_entity_poly.type
_entity_poly.pdbx_seq_one_letter_code
_entity_poly.pdbx_strand_id
1 'polypeptide(L)'
;YYPFGADAAGPTLTERAVGLIRRRRGPPKGVFDRTRWDEATERVQGAYRNEGYIYARVAPVVERRRFGADSQPVVDLRWQIEERQPAIINRIDIAGNDYTSDECIRRQLSIVPGDVFNQDRLLRSWQSIGNLNFFETPLPFPDTKPANDEGDLDITFRVKEKRTGSINFGASMGGAGIGVGGFIGVDQPNLFGLCKRGSLNWNFGRWVNDFNLTYQDPAINKSRVSGTVSAYRTLSRYNIANFGQNTRTGASTRLGLPVPWLSYWTTLGVSY
;
A
#
# COMPACT_ATOMS: atom_id res chain seq x y z
N TYR A 1 -17.00 19.79 3.20
CA TYR A 1 -17.12 21.21 2.88
C TYR A 1 -16.38 22.00 3.94
N TYR A 2 -15.15 22.45 3.67
CA TYR A 2 -14.50 23.46 4.48
C TYR A 2 -14.59 24.77 3.70
N PRO A 3 -15.22 25.80 4.22
CA PRO A 3 -15.20 27.12 3.59
C PRO A 3 -13.80 27.70 3.74
N PHE A 4 -13.12 27.95 2.64
CA PHE A 4 -11.96 28.82 2.58
C PHE A 4 -12.44 30.26 2.82
N GLY A 5 -12.50 30.69 4.09
CA GLY A 5 -12.56 32.09 4.47
C GLY A 5 -11.13 32.61 4.57
N ALA A 6 -10.78 33.55 3.72
CA ALA A 6 -9.61 34.37 3.89
C ALA A 6 -9.74 35.12 5.21
N ASP A 7 -8.96 34.76 6.25
CA ASP A 7 -8.58 35.53 7.43
C ASP A 7 -8.32 34.68 8.68
N ALA A 8 -7.79 33.47 8.50
CA ALA A 8 -7.09 32.78 9.57
C ALA A 8 -5.66 32.52 9.08
N ALA A 9 -4.71 33.31 9.54
CA ALA A 9 -3.27 33.14 9.27
C ALA A 9 -2.78 31.81 9.87
N GLY A 10 -3.15 30.69 9.24
CA GLY A 10 -2.52 29.40 9.46
C GLY A 10 -1.10 29.44 8.88
N PRO A 11 -0.17 28.64 9.41
CA PRO A 11 1.19 28.61 8.90
C PRO A 11 1.16 28.29 7.40
N THR A 12 1.89 29.05 6.61
CA THR A 12 2.03 28.85 5.15
C THR A 12 2.60 27.44 4.88
N LEU A 13 2.38 26.92 3.66
CA LEU A 13 2.95 25.62 3.25
C LEU A 13 4.46 25.57 3.49
N THR A 14 5.14 26.69 3.21
CA THR A 14 6.57 26.87 3.45
C THR A 14 6.92 26.77 4.93
N GLU A 15 6.13 27.40 5.81
CA GLU A 15 6.35 27.32 7.26
C GLU A 15 6.11 25.93 7.82
N ARG A 16 5.12 25.19 7.30
CA ARG A 16 4.88 23.78 7.66
C ARG A 16 6.06 22.90 7.24
N ALA A 17 6.56 23.07 6.01
CA ALA A 17 7.73 22.34 5.51
C ALA A 17 8.99 22.65 6.31
N VAL A 18 9.24 23.94 6.62
CA VAL A 18 10.37 24.39 7.45
C VAL A 18 10.22 23.91 8.90
N GLY A 19 9.00 23.86 9.44
CA GLY A 19 8.72 23.31 10.76
C GLY A 19 9.11 21.83 10.90
N LEU A 20 8.92 21.04 9.85
CA LEU A 20 9.36 19.63 9.78
C LEU A 20 10.89 19.52 9.74
N ILE A 21 11.58 20.47 9.12
CA ILE A 21 13.05 20.51 9.06
C ILE A 21 13.65 20.87 10.43
N ARG A 22 13.04 21.80 11.17
CA ARG A 22 13.51 22.22 12.50
C ARG A 22 13.45 21.14 13.56
N ARG A 23 12.61 20.11 13.43
CA ARG A 23 12.50 19.00 14.40
C ARG A 23 13.65 18.01 14.35
N ARG A 24 14.49 18.00 13.31
CA ARG A 24 15.74 17.23 13.28
C ARG A 24 16.86 18.06 13.92
N ARG A 25 17.63 17.46 14.85
CA ARG A 25 18.84 18.09 15.42
C ARG A 25 19.71 18.62 14.29
N GLY A 26 19.79 19.96 14.17
CA GLY A 26 20.58 20.62 13.15
C GLY A 26 22.08 20.40 13.33
N PRO A 27 22.92 20.73 12.33
CA PRO A 27 24.36 20.81 12.46
C PRO A 27 24.75 21.85 13.51
N PRO A 28 25.98 21.80 14.00
CA PRO A 28 26.49 22.89 14.83
C PRO A 28 26.21 24.22 14.12
N LYS A 29 25.63 25.17 14.86
CA LYS A 29 25.26 26.51 14.33
C LYS A 29 26.46 27.10 13.58
N GLY A 30 26.28 27.45 12.33
CA GLY A 30 27.21 28.26 11.58
C GLY A 30 27.89 27.59 10.36
N VAL A 31 27.74 26.29 10.10
CA VAL A 31 28.32 25.65 8.92
C VAL A 31 27.25 25.39 7.86
N PHE A 32 27.46 25.94 6.64
CA PHE A 32 26.61 25.64 5.48
C PHE A 32 26.92 24.24 4.95
N ASP A 33 25.90 23.40 4.86
CA ASP A 33 25.95 22.07 4.27
C ASP A 33 25.03 22.03 3.04
N ARG A 34 25.61 21.88 1.86
CA ARG A 34 24.91 21.87 0.59
C ARG A 34 23.96 20.69 0.49
N THR A 35 24.37 19.51 0.92
CA THR A 35 23.53 18.29 0.84
C THR A 35 22.25 18.47 1.64
N ARG A 36 22.36 19.04 2.83
CA ARG A 36 21.17 19.33 3.65
C ARG A 36 20.27 20.42 3.06
N TRP A 37 20.88 21.39 2.37
CA TRP A 37 20.11 22.43 1.68
C TRP A 37 19.33 21.84 0.51
N ASP A 38 19.94 20.97 -0.28
CA ASP A 38 19.32 20.27 -1.39
C ASP A 38 18.19 19.33 -0.86
N GLU A 39 18.44 18.55 0.18
CA GLU A 39 17.40 17.75 0.84
C GLU A 39 16.24 18.61 1.39
N ALA A 40 16.54 19.79 1.94
CA ALA A 40 15.52 20.69 2.42
C ALA A 40 14.66 21.25 1.26
N THR A 41 15.30 21.55 0.14
CA THR A 41 14.61 22.01 -1.07
C THR A 41 13.67 20.94 -1.63
N GLU A 42 14.12 19.68 -1.70
CA GLU A 42 13.27 18.56 -2.11
C GLU A 42 12.08 18.36 -1.18
N ARG A 43 12.27 18.52 0.12
CA ARG A 43 11.15 18.42 1.09
C ARG A 43 10.14 19.55 0.91
N VAL A 44 10.61 20.77 0.66
CA VAL A 44 9.71 21.89 0.36
C VAL A 44 8.94 21.59 -0.93
N GLN A 45 9.61 21.15 -1.98
CA GLN A 45 8.97 20.79 -3.24
C GLN A 45 7.98 19.63 -3.07
N GLY A 46 8.34 18.62 -2.27
CA GLY A 46 7.45 17.51 -1.92
C GLY A 46 6.20 17.96 -1.16
N ALA A 47 6.33 18.93 -0.24
CA ALA A 47 5.19 19.51 0.46
C ALA A 47 4.21 20.19 -0.49
N TYR A 48 4.72 20.97 -1.46
CA TYR A 48 3.87 21.57 -2.49
C TYR A 48 3.17 20.53 -3.37
N ARG A 49 3.86 19.48 -3.78
CA ARG A 49 3.27 18.38 -4.57
C ARG A 49 2.21 17.61 -3.78
N ASN A 50 2.34 17.50 -2.46
CA ASN A 50 1.34 16.85 -1.61
C ASN A 50 0.08 17.69 -1.40
N GLU A 51 0.15 18.99 -1.63
CA GLU A 51 -1.00 19.90 -1.58
C GLU A 51 -1.54 20.21 -3.00
N GLY A 52 -1.07 19.48 -4.02
CA GLY A 52 -1.56 19.58 -5.39
C GLY A 52 -0.77 20.50 -6.31
N TYR A 53 0.18 21.25 -5.81
CA TYR A 53 0.96 22.22 -6.59
C TYR A 53 2.09 21.55 -7.37
N ILE A 54 1.75 20.66 -8.30
CA ILE A 54 2.72 19.88 -9.09
C ILE A 54 3.56 20.75 -10.03
N TYR A 55 3.01 21.88 -10.46
CA TYR A 55 3.66 22.84 -11.34
C TYR A 55 4.42 23.93 -10.57
N ALA A 56 4.40 23.88 -9.23
CA ALA A 56 5.16 24.80 -8.42
C ALA A 56 6.66 24.62 -8.66
N ARG A 57 7.34 25.75 -8.85
CA ARG A 57 8.78 25.78 -9.03
C ARG A 57 9.43 26.32 -7.76
N VAL A 58 10.23 25.52 -7.13
CA VAL A 58 11.03 25.89 -5.96
C VAL A 58 12.48 26.03 -6.38
N ALA A 59 12.96 27.27 -6.51
CA ALA A 59 14.35 27.55 -6.88
C ALA A 59 15.17 27.90 -5.62
N PRO A 60 16.17 27.08 -5.25
CA PRO A 60 17.06 27.41 -4.14
C PRO A 60 18.04 28.52 -4.56
N VAL A 61 18.11 29.59 -3.79
CA VAL A 61 19.03 30.70 -3.99
C VAL A 61 20.03 30.72 -2.85
N VAL A 62 21.31 30.70 -3.20
CA VAL A 62 22.43 30.70 -2.26
C VAL A 62 23.31 31.91 -2.56
N GLU A 63 23.25 32.90 -1.72
CA GLU A 63 24.06 34.11 -1.85
C GLU A 63 25.21 34.07 -0.82
N ARG A 64 26.44 34.24 -1.34
CA ARG A 64 27.63 34.30 -0.51
C ARG A 64 28.03 35.76 -0.34
N ARG A 65 28.15 36.19 0.90
CA ARG A 65 28.64 37.53 1.21
C ARG A 65 29.64 37.52 2.37
N ARG A 66 30.38 38.62 2.54
CA ARG A 66 31.24 38.85 3.69
C ARG A 66 30.53 39.79 4.65
N PHE A 67 30.54 39.46 5.92
CA PHE A 67 29.85 40.25 6.94
C PHE A 67 30.80 40.64 8.08
N GLY A 68 30.67 41.90 8.53
CA GLY A 68 31.43 42.44 9.66
C GLY A 68 32.83 42.94 9.30
N ALA A 69 33.49 43.61 10.28
CA ALA A 69 34.82 44.14 10.11
C ALA A 69 35.88 43.06 9.85
N ASP A 70 35.67 41.83 10.35
CA ASP A 70 36.54 40.66 10.17
C ASP A 70 36.31 39.89 8.87
N SER A 71 35.48 40.46 7.96
CA SER A 71 35.17 39.82 6.64
C SER A 71 34.79 38.34 6.72
N GLN A 72 34.03 37.94 7.71
CA GLN A 72 33.59 36.56 7.87
C GLN A 72 32.70 36.12 6.70
N PRO A 73 32.92 34.94 6.11
CA PRO A 73 32.08 34.38 5.05
C PRO A 73 30.72 33.99 5.60
N VAL A 74 29.65 34.57 5.05
CA VAL A 74 28.25 34.24 5.41
C VAL A 74 27.51 33.78 4.17
N VAL A 75 26.61 32.86 4.35
CA VAL A 75 25.75 32.32 3.29
C VAL A 75 24.29 32.62 3.62
N ASP A 76 23.64 33.38 2.78
CA ASP A 76 22.19 33.63 2.84
C ASP A 76 21.47 32.60 1.98
N LEU A 77 20.50 31.97 2.58
CA LEU A 77 19.69 30.92 1.95
C LEU A 77 18.26 31.36 1.82
N ARG A 78 17.73 31.30 0.63
CA ARG A 78 16.31 31.58 0.36
C ARG A 78 15.76 30.67 -0.74
N TRP A 79 14.46 30.41 -0.71
CA TRP A 79 13.74 29.81 -1.83
C TRP A 79 12.95 30.87 -2.56
N GLN A 80 13.06 30.87 -3.87
CA GLN A 80 12.17 31.59 -4.73
C GLN A 80 11.12 30.60 -5.23
N ILE A 81 9.85 30.84 -4.90
CA ILE A 81 8.75 29.91 -5.14
C ILE A 81 7.73 30.58 -6.07
N GLU A 82 7.44 29.87 -7.17
CA GLU A 82 6.36 30.18 -8.09
C GLU A 82 5.28 29.11 -7.91
N GLU A 83 4.16 29.43 -7.24
CA GLU A 83 3.17 28.42 -6.83
C GLU A 83 2.23 28.18 -7.98
N ARG A 84 1.78 28.51 -8.85
CA ARG A 84 0.73 28.14 -9.82
C ARG A 84 -0.52 27.56 -9.13
N GLN A 85 -1.49 27.12 -9.93
CA GLN A 85 -2.72 26.52 -9.42
C GLN A 85 -2.53 25.06 -9.00
N PRO A 86 -3.26 24.57 -7.97
CA PRO A 86 -3.25 23.17 -7.62
C PRO A 86 -3.96 22.34 -8.69
N ALA A 87 -3.39 21.22 -9.06
CA ALA A 87 -3.95 20.29 -10.02
C ALA A 87 -5.02 19.40 -9.37
N ILE A 88 -6.12 19.17 -10.07
CA ILE A 88 -7.18 18.25 -9.69
C ILE A 88 -7.02 16.96 -10.50
N ILE A 89 -7.37 15.82 -9.92
CA ILE A 89 -7.39 14.54 -10.63
C ILE A 89 -8.67 14.49 -11.47
N ASN A 90 -8.52 14.57 -12.78
CA ASN A 90 -9.65 14.49 -13.71
C ASN A 90 -10.11 13.03 -13.87
N ARG A 91 -9.19 12.12 -14.20
CA ARG A 91 -9.51 10.73 -14.46
C ARG A 91 -8.40 9.79 -14.00
N ILE A 92 -8.79 8.57 -13.62
CA ILE A 92 -7.87 7.49 -13.29
C ILE A 92 -8.17 6.30 -14.18
N ASP A 93 -7.21 5.94 -15.03
CA ASP A 93 -7.27 4.80 -15.94
C ASP A 93 -6.37 3.67 -15.43
N ILE A 94 -6.80 2.44 -15.68
CA ILE A 94 -6.02 1.23 -15.41
C ILE A 94 -5.91 0.48 -16.73
N ALA A 95 -4.71 0.05 -17.09
CA ALA A 95 -4.45 -0.62 -18.36
C ALA A 95 -3.57 -1.87 -18.15
N GLY A 96 -3.91 -2.96 -18.87
CA GLY A 96 -3.19 -4.24 -18.81
C GLY A 96 -3.73 -5.23 -17.79
N ASN A 97 -4.93 -4.99 -17.27
CA ASN A 97 -5.65 -5.87 -16.35
C ASN A 97 -6.69 -6.71 -17.11
N ASP A 98 -6.24 -7.63 -17.97
CA ASP A 98 -7.11 -8.42 -18.82
C ASP A 98 -7.98 -9.43 -18.05
N TYR A 99 -7.45 -9.99 -16.96
CA TYR A 99 -8.12 -10.96 -16.10
C TYR A 99 -8.65 -10.34 -14.80
N THR A 100 -7.85 -9.48 -14.18
CA THR A 100 -8.19 -8.85 -12.89
C THR A 100 -9.22 -7.73 -13.12
N SER A 101 -10.31 -7.77 -12.39
CA SER A 101 -11.36 -6.74 -12.49
C SER A 101 -10.83 -5.36 -12.09
N ASP A 102 -11.26 -4.35 -12.80
CA ASP A 102 -10.93 -2.94 -12.55
C ASP A 102 -11.28 -2.52 -11.12
N GLU A 103 -12.42 -2.99 -10.61
CA GLU A 103 -12.86 -2.72 -9.24
C GLU A 103 -11.90 -3.25 -8.17
N CYS A 104 -11.27 -4.41 -8.42
CA CYS A 104 -10.27 -4.99 -7.54
C CYS A 104 -9.07 -4.05 -7.35
N ILE A 105 -8.59 -3.45 -8.45
CA ILE A 105 -7.46 -2.54 -8.46
C ILE A 105 -7.86 -1.18 -7.90
N ARG A 106 -9.01 -0.62 -8.32
CA ARG A 106 -9.53 0.68 -7.84
C ARG A 106 -9.70 0.72 -6.33
N ARG A 107 -10.04 -0.40 -5.73
CA ARG A 107 -10.17 -0.52 -4.26
C ARG A 107 -8.86 -0.30 -3.51
N GLN A 108 -7.71 -0.49 -4.16
CA GLN A 108 -6.37 -0.23 -3.60
C GLN A 108 -5.96 1.23 -3.70
N LEU A 109 -6.69 2.02 -4.47
CA LEU A 109 -6.36 3.42 -4.69
C LEU A 109 -6.74 4.26 -3.46
N SER A 110 -5.83 5.14 -3.07
CA SER A 110 -6.05 6.17 -2.06
C SER A 110 -6.41 7.53 -2.67
N ILE A 111 -6.50 7.59 -4.00
CA ILE A 111 -6.85 8.76 -4.80
C ILE A 111 -8.18 8.52 -5.51
N VAL A 112 -8.95 9.59 -5.71
CA VAL A 112 -10.27 9.55 -6.35
C VAL A 112 -10.34 10.69 -7.37
N PRO A 113 -11.00 10.51 -8.54
CA PRO A 113 -11.30 11.62 -9.45
C PRO A 113 -12.05 12.74 -8.74
N GLY A 114 -11.66 13.98 -9.01
CA GLY A 114 -12.19 15.18 -8.35
C GLY A 114 -11.41 15.63 -7.10
N ASP A 115 -10.52 14.79 -6.56
CA ASP A 115 -9.64 15.19 -5.45
C ASP A 115 -8.48 16.06 -5.95
N VAL A 116 -7.97 16.91 -5.07
CA VAL A 116 -6.70 17.59 -5.28
C VAL A 116 -5.58 16.57 -5.33
N PHE A 117 -4.69 16.70 -6.30
CA PHE A 117 -3.55 15.80 -6.45
C PHE A 117 -2.70 15.76 -5.17
N ASN A 118 -2.27 14.56 -4.80
CA ASN A 118 -1.38 14.35 -3.66
C ASN A 118 -0.36 13.26 -4.00
N GLN A 119 0.92 13.62 -4.03
CA GLN A 119 1.98 12.71 -4.43
C GLN A 119 2.12 11.49 -3.50
N ASP A 120 1.99 11.68 -2.18
CA ASP A 120 2.09 10.59 -1.21
C ASP A 120 0.93 9.60 -1.34
N ARG A 121 -0.29 10.10 -1.66
CA ARG A 121 -1.44 9.24 -1.93
C ARG A 121 -1.25 8.44 -3.24
N LEU A 122 -0.68 9.08 -4.28
CA LEU A 122 -0.36 8.40 -5.53
C LEU A 122 0.66 7.28 -5.30
N LEU A 123 1.74 7.56 -4.57
CA LEU A 123 2.77 6.57 -4.23
C LEU A 123 2.19 5.41 -3.41
N ARG A 124 1.37 5.70 -2.41
CA ARG A 124 0.67 4.65 -1.63
C ARG A 124 -0.24 3.80 -2.51
N SER A 125 -0.98 4.40 -3.42
CA SER A 125 -1.83 3.68 -4.38
C SER A 125 -1.00 2.74 -5.25
N TRP A 126 0.09 3.24 -5.81
CA TRP A 126 1.01 2.45 -6.61
C TRP A 126 1.62 1.27 -5.83
N GLN A 127 2.09 1.51 -4.60
CA GLN A 127 2.61 0.47 -3.71
C GLN A 127 1.53 -0.56 -3.34
N SER A 128 0.29 -0.11 -3.09
CA SER A 128 -0.83 -1.00 -2.74
C SER A 128 -1.20 -1.92 -3.90
N ILE A 129 -1.15 -1.42 -5.14
CA ILE A 129 -1.34 -2.26 -6.34
C ILE A 129 -0.21 -3.29 -6.45
N GLY A 130 1.05 -2.89 -6.23
CA GLY A 130 2.19 -3.80 -6.23
C GLY A 130 2.09 -4.90 -5.17
N ASN A 131 1.58 -4.56 -3.99
CA ASN A 131 1.40 -5.47 -2.86
C ASN A 131 0.30 -6.54 -3.09
N LEU A 132 -0.60 -6.35 -4.05
CA LEU A 132 -1.54 -7.40 -4.46
C LEU A 132 -0.82 -8.65 -4.96
N ASN A 133 0.39 -8.48 -5.47
CA ASN A 133 1.22 -9.57 -6.01
C ASN A 133 0.58 -10.31 -7.20
N PHE A 134 -0.33 -9.64 -7.91
CA PHE A 134 -1.00 -10.16 -9.12
C PHE A 134 -0.28 -9.74 -10.40
N PHE A 135 0.61 -8.77 -10.29
CA PHE A 135 1.30 -8.12 -11.40
C PHE A 135 2.80 -8.38 -11.37
N GLU A 136 3.44 -8.28 -12.53
CA GLU A 136 4.89 -8.36 -12.64
C GLU A 136 5.55 -7.18 -11.91
N THR A 137 6.70 -7.43 -11.29
CA THR A 137 7.50 -6.42 -10.59
C THR A 137 8.87 -6.27 -11.25
N PRO A 138 9.42 -5.05 -11.34
CA PRO A 138 8.92 -3.79 -10.79
C PRO A 138 7.71 -3.23 -11.56
N LEU A 139 6.71 -2.75 -10.82
CA LEU A 139 5.55 -2.11 -11.41
C LEU A 139 5.96 -0.74 -11.99
N PRO A 140 5.62 -0.40 -13.25
CA PRO A 140 5.89 0.91 -13.81
C PRO A 140 5.26 2.01 -12.95
N PHE A 141 5.95 3.16 -12.86
CA PHE A 141 5.38 4.31 -12.18
C PHE A 141 4.15 4.82 -12.96
N PRO A 142 3.10 5.30 -12.28
CA PRO A 142 1.90 5.80 -12.94
C PRO A 142 2.20 6.97 -13.87
N ASP A 143 1.68 6.91 -15.10
CA ASP A 143 1.76 8.02 -16.04
C ASP A 143 0.82 9.13 -15.58
N THR A 144 1.32 10.36 -15.50
CA THR A 144 0.52 11.55 -15.22
C THR A 144 0.58 12.49 -16.41
N LYS A 145 -0.58 12.84 -16.96
CA LYS A 145 -0.67 13.74 -18.13
C LYS A 145 -1.64 14.87 -17.83
N PRO A 146 -1.34 16.10 -18.29
CA PRO A 146 -2.31 17.18 -18.20
C PRO A 146 -3.55 16.83 -19.04
N ALA A 147 -4.72 16.97 -18.45
CA ALA A 147 -6.02 16.68 -19.09
C ALA A 147 -6.58 17.90 -19.81
N ASN A 148 -6.26 19.11 -19.34
CA ASN A 148 -6.74 20.39 -19.83
C ASN A 148 -5.67 21.49 -19.69
N ASP A 149 -5.97 22.68 -20.18
CA ASP A 149 -5.11 23.86 -20.09
C ASP A 149 -5.03 24.43 -18.65
N GLU A 150 -5.96 24.05 -17.78
CA GLU A 150 -5.96 24.43 -16.36
C GLU A 150 -4.95 23.59 -15.54
N GLY A 151 -4.46 22.49 -16.12
CA GLY A 151 -3.42 21.66 -15.53
C GLY A 151 -3.94 20.51 -14.68
N ASP A 152 -5.21 20.15 -14.82
CA ASP A 152 -5.76 18.93 -14.22
C ASP A 152 -5.06 17.68 -14.79
N LEU A 153 -5.12 16.58 -14.04
CA LEU A 153 -4.33 15.40 -14.34
C LEU A 153 -5.18 14.19 -14.68
N ASP A 154 -4.83 13.54 -15.79
CA ASP A 154 -5.18 12.16 -16.06
C ASP A 154 -4.06 11.25 -15.56
N ILE A 155 -4.41 10.27 -14.73
CA ILE A 155 -3.47 9.32 -14.13
C ILE A 155 -3.74 7.94 -14.71
N THR A 156 -2.71 7.31 -15.28
CA THR A 156 -2.82 5.97 -15.86
C THR A 156 -1.89 5.00 -15.11
N PHE A 157 -2.47 3.99 -14.48
CA PHE A 157 -1.75 2.86 -13.91
C PHE A 157 -1.60 1.76 -14.97
N ARG A 158 -0.38 1.47 -15.38
CA ARG A 158 -0.09 0.37 -16.29
C ARG A 158 0.35 -0.84 -15.48
N VAL A 159 -0.36 -1.94 -15.66
CA VAL A 159 -0.06 -3.21 -14.99
C VAL A 159 0.19 -4.30 -16.03
N LYS A 160 0.95 -5.31 -15.67
CA LYS A 160 1.11 -6.51 -16.47
C LYS A 160 0.86 -7.71 -15.57
N GLU A 161 -0.15 -8.50 -15.91
CA GLU A 161 -0.57 -9.61 -15.08
C GLU A 161 0.40 -10.78 -15.11
N LYS A 162 0.53 -11.45 -13.99
CA LYS A 162 1.28 -12.71 -13.88
C LYS A 162 0.38 -13.83 -13.36
N ARG A 163 0.81 -15.06 -13.57
CA ARG A 163 0.13 -16.22 -13.00
C ARG A 163 0.25 -16.20 -11.48
N THR A 164 -0.87 -16.24 -10.77
CA THR A 164 -0.94 -16.10 -9.31
C THR A 164 -1.23 -17.42 -8.60
N GLY A 165 -1.84 -18.40 -9.30
CA GLY A 165 -2.14 -19.70 -8.74
C GLY A 165 -0.89 -20.55 -8.53
N SER A 166 -0.84 -21.26 -7.42
CA SER A 166 0.22 -22.23 -7.11
C SER A 166 -0.35 -23.56 -6.69
N ILE A 167 0.33 -24.63 -7.12
CA ILE A 167 0.06 -26.00 -6.70
C ILE A 167 1.35 -26.54 -6.07
N ASN A 168 1.28 -26.90 -4.80
CA ASN A 168 2.39 -27.44 -4.05
C ASN A 168 2.05 -28.89 -3.66
N PHE A 169 2.99 -29.79 -3.86
CA PHE A 169 2.83 -31.17 -3.44
C PHE A 169 4.14 -31.73 -2.93
N GLY A 170 4.05 -32.66 -2.03
CA GLY A 170 5.21 -33.35 -1.48
C GLY A 170 4.82 -34.72 -0.95
N ALA A 171 5.78 -35.63 -0.94
CA ALA A 171 5.63 -36.93 -0.35
C ALA A 171 6.74 -37.14 0.68
N SER A 172 6.42 -37.87 1.75
CA SER A 172 7.36 -38.27 2.79
C SER A 172 7.24 -39.76 3.04
N MET A 173 8.39 -40.42 3.22
CA MET A 173 8.46 -41.83 3.59
C MET A 173 9.16 -41.91 4.93
N GLY A 174 8.47 -42.42 5.94
CA GLY A 174 9.02 -42.61 7.27
C GLY A 174 9.47 -44.05 7.49
N GLY A 175 10.38 -44.25 8.45
CA GLY A 175 10.86 -45.56 8.86
C GLY A 175 9.77 -46.45 9.43
N ALA A 176 10.16 -47.61 10.01
CA ALA A 176 9.25 -48.65 10.50
C ALA A 176 8.12 -48.09 11.38
N GLY A 177 6.88 -48.21 10.91
CA GLY A 177 5.68 -47.79 11.61
C GLY A 177 5.10 -46.44 11.20
N ILE A 178 5.85 -45.56 10.52
CA ILE A 178 5.36 -44.24 10.11
C ILE A 178 4.62 -44.33 8.76
N GLY A 179 5.13 -45.11 7.82
CA GLY A 179 4.51 -45.29 6.51
C GLY A 179 4.74 -44.16 5.53
N VAL A 180 3.94 -44.14 4.48
CA VAL A 180 3.97 -43.10 3.43
C VAL A 180 2.96 -42.00 3.76
N GLY A 181 3.37 -40.77 3.63
CA GLY A 181 2.53 -39.59 3.76
C GLY A 181 2.85 -38.56 2.71
N GLY A 182 2.04 -37.52 2.61
CA GLY A 182 2.27 -36.43 1.68
C GLY A 182 1.28 -35.30 1.89
N PHE A 183 1.44 -34.27 1.06
CA PHE A 183 0.52 -33.14 1.02
C PHE A 183 0.27 -32.66 -0.41
N ILE A 184 -0.88 -32.09 -0.61
CA ILE A 184 -1.26 -31.35 -1.81
C ILE A 184 -1.86 -30.04 -1.33
N GLY A 185 -1.28 -28.92 -1.80
CA GLY A 185 -1.77 -27.58 -1.54
C GLY A 185 -2.07 -26.87 -2.87
N VAL A 186 -3.23 -26.26 -2.97
CA VAL A 186 -3.62 -25.38 -4.07
C VAL A 186 -3.96 -24.03 -3.49
N ASP A 187 -3.36 -22.98 -3.99
CA ASP A 187 -3.65 -21.60 -3.59
C ASP A 187 -3.87 -20.73 -4.81
N GLN A 188 -5.01 -20.05 -4.85
CA GLN A 188 -5.41 -19.14 -5.92
C GLN A 188 -5.81 -17.80 -5.32
N PRO A 189 -4.90 -16.82 -5.25
CA PRO A 189 -5.15 -15.54 -4.58
C PRO A 189 -6.05 -14.58 -5.37
N ASN A 190 -6.16 -14.71 -6.67
CA ASN A 190 -7.03 -13.88 -7.51
C ASN A 190 -8.06 -14.75 -8.22
N LEU A 191 -8.94 -15.38 -7.44
CA LEU A 191 -9.96 -16.28 -7.94
C LEU A 191 -10.95 -15.52 -8.81
N PHE A 192 -11.09 -15.95 -10.07
CA PHE A 192 -11.95 -15.33 -11.10
C PHE A 192 -11.65 -13.85 -11.38
N GLY A 193 -10.44 -13.37 -11.09
CA GLY A 193 -10.09 -11.97 -11.27
C GLY A 193 -10.72 -10.99 -10.26
N LEU A 194 -11.38 -11.50 -9.22
CA LEU A 194 -12.17 -10.70 -8.29
C LEU A 194 -11.44 -10.34 -6.98
N CYS A 195 -10.13 -10.51 -6.91
CA CYS A 195 -9.32 -10.37 -5.67
C CYS A 195 -9.72 -11.32 -4.54
N LYS A 196 -10.52 -12.33 -4.82
CA LYS A 196 -10.91 -13.35 -3.85
C LYS A 196 -9.85 -14.45 -3.81
N ARG A 197 -9.68 -15.07 -2.66
CA ARG A 197 -8.71 -16.14 -2.49
C ARG A 197 -9.40 -17.45 -2.20
N GLY A 198 -9.01 -18.49 -2.94
CA GLY A 198 -9.39 -19.86 -2.68
C GLY A 198 -8.14 -20.67 -2.34
N SER A 199 -8.17 -21.46 -1.28
CA SER A 199 -7.08 -22.39 -0.97
C SER A 199 -7.60 -23.73 -0.52
N LEU A 200 -6.92 -24.78 -0.95
CA LEU A 200 -7.16 -26.17 -0.60
C LEU A 200 -5.85 -26.75 -0.06
N ASN A 201 -5.87 -27.32 1.12
CA ASN A 201 -4.75 -28.05 1.68
C ASN A 201 -5.21 -29.44 2.12
N TRP A 202 -4.53 -30.45 1.63
CA TRP A 202 -4.78 -31.83 1.99
C TRP A 202 -3.47 -32.52 2.38
N ASN A 203 -3.36 -32.86 3.66
CA ASN A 203 -2.28 -33.69 4.20
C ASN A 203 -2.79 -35.12 4.40
N PHE A 204 -2.12 -36.06 3.81
CA PHE A 204 -2.51 -37.47 3.90
C PHE A 204 -1.36 -38.34 4.42
N GLY A 205 -1.70 -39.34 5.18
CA GLY A 205 -0.74 -40.27 5.74
C GLY A 205 -1.39 -41.31 6.65
N ARG A 206 -0.60 -42.25 7.14
CA ARG A 206 -1.09 -43.31 8.01
C ARG A 206 -1.71 -42.77 9.31
N TRP A 207 -1.11 -41.70 9.86
CA TRP A 207 -1.46 -41.15 11.17
C TRP A 207 -2.30 -39.88 11.11
N VAL A 208 -2.21 -39.17 9.99
CA VAL A 208 -2.86 -37.89 9.80
C VAL A 208 -3.55 -37.85 8.44
N ASN A 209 -4.77 -37.37 8.42
CA ASN A 209 -5.48 -37.06 7.19
C ASN A 209 -6.29 -35.79 7.42
N ASP A 210 -5.69 -34.64 6.98
CA ASP A 210 -6.23 -33.34 7.21
C ASP A 210 -6.60 -32.70 5.89
N PHE A 211 -7.84 -32.32 5.76
CA PHE A 211 -8.38 -31.60 4.62
C PHE A 211 -8.86 -30.22 5.10
N ASN A 212 -8.43 -29.15 4.43
CA ASN A 212 -8.86 -27.79 4.70
C ASN A 212 -9.13 -27.05 3.39
N LEU A 213 -10.34 -26.55 3.25
CA LEU A 213 -10.78 -25.68 2.15
C LEU A 213 -11.10 -24.30 2.72
N THR A 214 -10.49 -23.26 2.18
CA THR A 214 -10.72 -21.88 2.62
C THR A 214 -11.09 -21.02 1.43
N TYR A 215 -12.10 -20.20 1.61
CA TYR A 215 -12.50 -19.14 0.68
C TYR A 215 -12.51 -17.80 1.42
N GLN A 216 -11.84 -16.80 0.84
CA GLN A 216 -11.74 -15.48 1.40
C GLN A 216 -12.19 -14.43 0.38
N ASP A 217 -13.10 -13.58 0.83
CA ASP A 217 -13.54 -12.39 0.10
C ASP A 217 -13.10 -11.14 0.88
N PRO A 218 -12.18 -10.34 0.33
CA PRO A 218 -11.69 -9.13 1.02
C PRO A 218 -12.75 -8.03 1.11
N ALA A 219 -13.85 -8.15 0.36
CA ALA A 219 -14.89 -7.11 0.31
C ALA A 219 -16.24 -7.67 -0.11
N ILE A 220 -16.95 -8.23 0.83
CA ILE A 220 -18.29 -8.79 0.62
C ILE A 220 -19.22 -7.72 0.07
N ASN A 221 -19.84 -8.00 -1.06
CA ASN A 221 -20.79 -7.10 -1.71
C ASN A 221 -20.25 -5.67 -1.89
N LYS A 222 -18.99 -5.56 -2.34
CA LYS A 222 -18.32 -4.27 -2.58
C LYS A 222 -18.14 -3.39 -1.33
N SER A 223 -18.39 -3.94 -0.15
CA SER A 223 -18.22 -3.25 1.13
C SER A 223 -16.76 -3.32 1.61
N ARG A 224 -16.48 -2.65 2.73
CA ARG A 224 -15.20 -2.78 3.44
C ARG A 224 -15.17 -3.97 4.40
N VAL A 225 -16.18 -4.82 4.37
CA VAL A 225 -16.28 -6.00 5.22
C VAL A 225 -15.60 -7.16 4.52
N SER A 226 -14.60 -7.76 5.16
CA SER A 226 -13.96 -8.98 4.67
C SER A 226 -14.64 -10.21 5.27
N GLY A 227 -14.67 -11.29 4.51
CA GLY A 227 -15.18 -12.57 4.97
C GLY A 227 -14.27 -13.73 4.62
N THR A 228 -14.16 -14.66 5.52
CA THR A 228 -13.46 -15.93 5.29
C THR A 228 -14.36 -17.06 5.73
N VAL A 229 -14.53 -18.06 4.87
CA VAL A 229 -15.24 -19.30 5.18
C VAL A 229 -14.24 -20.45 5.01
N SER A 230 -14.16 -21.31 6.01
CA SER A 230 -13.29 -22.47 5.96
C SER A 230 -14.09 -23.72 6.32
N ALA A 231 -13.86 -24.81 5.60
CA ALA A 231 -14.35 -26.14 5.92
C ALA A 231 -13.15 -27.06 6.14
N TYR A 232 -13.17 -27.84 7.21
CA TYR A 232 -12.06 -28.69 7.56
C TYR A 232 -12.50 -30.07 8.04
N ARG A 233 -11.66 -31.06 7.79
CA ARG A 233 -11.77 -32.38 8.33
C ARG A 233 -10.38 -32.87 8.71
N THR A 234 -10.18 -33.08 10.03
CA THR A 234 -8.93 -33.55 10.59
C THR A 234 -9.13 -34.97 11.15
N LEU A 235 -8.28 -35.88 10.74
CA LEU A 235 -8.22 -37.24 11.27
C LEU A 235 -6.83 -37.49 11.86
N SER A 236 -6.76 -37.69 13.16
CA SER A 236 -5.52 -38.05 13.86
C SER A 236 -5.66 -39.42 14.49
N ARG A 237 -4.68 -40.31 14.25
CA ARG A 237 -4.61 -41.66 14.84
C ARG A 237 -3.46 -41.70 15.84
N TYR A 238 -3.72 -42.25 16.99
CA TYR A 238 -2.73 -42.38 18.07
C TYR A 238 -2.36 -43.86 18.26
N ASN A 239 -1.06 -44.10 18.44
CA ASN A 239 -0.56 -45.43 18.71
C ASN A 239 -0.19 -45.54 20.22
N ILE A 240 -1.19 -45.42 21.10
CA ILE A 240 -1.02 -45.63 22.53
C ILE A 240 -1.93 -46.77 22.92
N ALA A 241 -1.40 -47.84 23.51
CA ALA A 241 -2.00 -49.02 24.11
C ALA A 241 -3.39 -49.54 23.63
N ASN A 242 -4.25 -48.67 23.14
CA ASN A 242 -5.51 -48.90 22.42
C ASN A 242 -5.61 -47.91 21.27
N PHE A 243 -5.49 -48.37 20.04
CA PHE A 243 -5.58 -47.58 18.81
C PHE A 243 -6.73 -46.56 18.86
N GLY A 244 -6.42 -45.32 19.27
CA GLY A 244 -7.36 -44.23 19.30
C GLY A 244 -7.37 -43.47 17.98
N GLN A 245 -8.56 -43.12 17.51
CA GLN A 245 -8.77 -42.27 16.35
C GLN A 245 -9.59 -41.07 16.79
N ASN A 246 -9.11 -39.88 16.47
CA ASN A 246 -9.86 -38.63 16.66
C ASN A 246 -10.19 -38.04 15.30
N THR A 247 -11.47 -37.83 15.02
CA THR A 247 -11.96 -37.18 13.80
C THR A 247 -12.69 -35.93 14.20
N ARG A 248 -12.28 -34.81 13.61
CA ARG A 248 -12.94 -33.52 13.74
C ARG A 248 -13.36 -33.04 12.36
N THR A 249 -14.62 -32.70 12.18
CA THR A 249 -15.16 -32.10 10.96
C THR A 249 -15.91 -30.84 11.37
N GLY A 250 -15.66 -29.78 10.68
CA GLY A 250 -16.32 -28.53 11.00
C GLY A 250 -16.19 -27.49 9.88
N ALA A 251 -16.89 -26.41 10.08
CA ALA A 251 -16.77 -25.21 9.28
C ALA A 251 -16.58 -24.02 10.21
N SER A 252 -15.86 -23.01 9.75
CA SER A 252 -15.71 -21.77 10.48
C SER A 252 -15.94 -20.58 9.55
N THR A 253 -16.50 -19.53 10.11
CA THR A 253 -16.73 -18.26 9.41
C THR A 253 -16.05 -17.16 10.19
N ARG A 254 -15.34 -16.28 9.49
CA ARG A 254 -14.73 -15.08 10.07
C ARG A 254 -15.16 -13.87 9.28
N LEU A 255 -15.64 -12.85 9.96
CA LEU A 255 -15.96 -11.55 9.40
C LEU A 255 -14.98 -10.52 9.95
N GLY A 256 -14.39 -9.73 9.07
CA GLY A 256 -13.55 -8.59 9.43
C GLY A 256 -14.29 -7.29 9.16
N LEU A 257 -14.58 -6.56 10.23
CA LEU A 257 -15.31 -5.29 10.20
C LEU A 257 -14.31 -4.14 10.37
N PRO A 258 -14.28 -3.13 9.49
CA PRO A 258 -13.44 -1.96 9.68
C PRO A 258 -13.92 -1.15 10.88
N VAL A 259 -12.99 -0.67 11.70
CA VAL A 259 -13.26 0.13 12.89
C VAL A 259 -12.75 1.56 12.69
N PRO A 260 -13.46 2.41 11.93
CA PRO A 260 -12.95 3.71 11.48
C PRO A 260 -12.65 4.70 12.62
N TRP A 261 -13.34 4.58 13.78
CA TRP A 261 -13.11 5.46 14.94
C TRP A 261 -11.81 5.16 15.71
N LEU A 262 -11.25 3.95 15.57
CA LEU A 262 -9.99 3.58 16.22
C LEU A 262 -8.79 3.85 15.29
N SER A 263 -8.88 3.42 14.05
CA SER A 263 -7.91 3.69 12.99
C SER A 263 -8.51 3.25 11.65
N TYR A 264 -8.15 3.94 10.58
CA TYR A 264 -8.53 3.53 9.22
C TYR A 264 -8.10 2.09 8.87
N TRP A 265 -7.04 1.62 9.52
CA TRP A 265 -6.42 0.31 9.25
C TRP A 265 -6.84 -0.78 10.27
N THR A 266 -7.66 -0.44 11.25
CA THR A 266 -8.06 -1.38 12.28
C THR A 266 -9.31 -2.14 11.84
N THR A 267 -9.26 -3.47 11.94
CA THR A 267 -10.39 -4.36 11.69
C THR A 267 -10.71 -5.17 12.92
N LEU A 268 -11.98 -5.29 13.26
CA LEU A 268 -12.49 -6.20 14.28
C LEU A 268 -12.81 -7.54 13.61
N GLY A 269 -12.17 -8.61 14.04
CA GLY A 269 -12.46 -9.97 13.57
C GLY A 269 -13.44 -10.67 14.51
N VAL A 270 -14.57 -11.15 13.96
CA VAL A 270 -15.51 -12.03 14.66
C VAL A 270 -15.45 -13.38 13.98
N SER A 271 -15.22 -14.45 14.76
CA SER A 271 -15.16 -15.83 14.27
C SER A 271 -16.12 -16.71 15.01
N TYR A 272 -16.76 -17.62 14.31
CA TYR A 272 -17.64 -18.67 14.81
C TYR A 272 -17.21 -20.02 14.24
#